data_05690d49f8164330350d6334def15ec5
#
_entry.id   05690d49f8164330350d6334def15ec5
#
_cell.length_a   1.000
_cell.length_b   1.000
_cell.length_c   1.000
_cell.angle_alpha   90.00
_cell.angle_beta   90.00
_cell.angle_gamma   90.00
#
_symmetry.space_group_name_H-M   'P 1'
#
loop_
_entity.id
_entity.type
_entity.pdbx_description
1 polymer ?
#
loop_
_entity_poly.entity_id
_entity_poly.type
_entity_poly.pdbx_seq_one_letter_code
_entity_poly.pdbx_strand_id
1 'polypeptide(L)'
;HSFIWDEIQVPVTYRSDWKRAVEIISSIAQSETAEINRLAEKEIEEIGEKYYLPKRDIQPAVYIRLTDNWILLSARYVTNARERRIMHARLSRLILEAIEKEEGIEISSSTMEVSVIQKQAA
;
A
#
# COMPACT_ATOMS: atom_id res chain seq x y z
N HIS A 1 21.16 9.52 7.90
CA HIS A 1 19.79 9.05 7.70
C HIS A 1 19.78 7.80 6.81
N SER A 2 19.18 6.73 7.32
CA SER A 2 19.02 5.50 6.55
C SER A 2 17.60 5.40 6.03
N PHE A 3 17.43 5.64 4.73
CA PHE A 3 16.14 5.49 4.07
C PHE A 3 16.06 4.11 3.43
N ILE A 4 14.91 3.48 3.57
CA ILE A 4 14.63 2.18 2.99
C ILE A 4 13.27 2.19 2.31
N TRP A 5 13.08 1.28 1.38
CA TRP A 5 11.77 0.97 0.84
C TRP A 5 11.04 0.02 1.78
N ASP A 6 9.76 0.28 1.99
CA ASP A 6 8.86 -0.63 2.68
C ASP A 6 7.58 -0.78 1.88
N GLU A 7 6.75 -1.71 2.28
CA GLU A 7 5.57 -2.08 1.50
C GLU A 7 4.42 -2.50 2.43
N ILE A 8 3.21 -2.05 2.08
CA ILE A 8 1.99 -2.48 2.74
C ILE A 8 1.13 -3.18 1.71
N GLN A 9 0.67 -4.37 2.03
CA GLN A 9 -0.19 -5.17 1.16
C GLN A 9 -1.62 -5.13 1.67
N VAL A 10 -2.54 -4.78 0.78
CA VAL A 10 -3.97 -4.70 1.08
C VAL A 10 -4.72 -5.60 0.11
N PRO A 11 -5.19 -6.77 0.56
CA PRO A 11 -5.99 -7.63 -0.29
C PRO A 11 -7.44 -7.16 -0.29
N VAL A 12 -8.00 -6.90 -1.47
CA VAL A 12 -9.42 -6.55 -1.61
C VAL A 12 -10.12 -7.60 -2.47
N THR A 13 -11.41 -7.77 -2.24
CA THR A 13 -12.18 -8.74 -3.00
C THR A 13 -12.33 -8.31 -4.46
N TYR A 14 -12.55 -9.28 -5.36
CA TYR A 14 -12.77 -8.98 -6.78
C TYR A 14 -14.05 -8.17 -7.05
N ARG A 15 -14.98 -8.15 -6.09
CA ARG A 15 -16.21 -7.34 -6.19
C ARG A 15 -15.99 -5.91 -5.73
N SER A 16 -14.86 -5.63 -5.07
CA SER A 16 -14.55 -4.31 -4.56
C SER A 16 -14.30 -3.31 -5.67
N ASP A 17 -14.59 -2.05 -5.38
CA ASP A 17 -14.14 -0.92 -6.19
C ASP A 17 -12.63 -0.75 -6.00
N TRP A 18 -11.85 -1.54 -6.69
CA TRP A 18 -10.40 -1.55 -6.54
C TRP A 18 -9.75 -0.25 -7.01
N LYS A 19 -10.36 0.46 -7.97
CA LYS A 19 -9.86 1.76 -8.43
C LYS A 19 -9.95 2.79 -7.31
N ARG A 20 -11.07 2.80 -6.60
CA ARG A 20 -11.25 3.66 -5.43
C ARG A 20 -10.27 3.29 -4.31
N ALA A 21 -10.06 2.00 -4.09
CA ALA A 21 -9.10 1.52 -3.11
C ALA A 21 -7.67 1.99 -3.44
N VAL A 22 -7.27 1.91 -4.70
CA VAL A 22 -5.97 2.43 -5.17
C VAL A 22 -5.83 3.93 -4.89
N GLU A 23 -6.86 4.72 -5.19
CA GLU A 23 -6.86 6.16 -4.93
C GLU A 23 -6.68 6.47 -3.45
N ILE A 24 -7.42 5.77 -2.58
CA ILE A 24 -7.33 5.94 -1.13
C ILE A 24 -5.93 5.60 -0.62
N ILE A 25 -5.42 4.46 -0.99
CA ILE A 25 -4.11 3.98 -0.55
C ILE A 25 -3.00 4.92 -1.05
N SER A 26 -3.06 5.30 -2.31
CA SER A 26 -2.10 6.21 -2.92
C SER A 26 -2.09 7.57 -2.24
N SER A 27 -3.25 8.13 -1.98
CA SER A 27 -3.41 9.42 -1.32
C SER A 27 -2.84 9.41 0.11
N ILE A 28 -3.13 8.36 0.87
CA ILE A 28 -2.62 8.20 2.23
C ILE A 28 -1.10 8.04 2.21
N ALA A 29 -0.58 7.17 1.35
CA ALA A 29 0.86 6.96 1.24
C ALA A 29 1.60 8.25 0.88
N GLN A 30 1.11 8.99 -0.10
CA GLN A 30 1.70 10.27 -0.50
C GLN A 30 1.67 11.29 0.62
N SER A 31 0.53 11.46 1.28
CA SER A 31 0.36 12.43 2.36
C SER A 31 1.25 12.12 3.57
N GLU A 32 1.27 10.87 4.00
CA GLU A 32 1.99 10.48 5.21
C GLU A 32 3.50 10.37 5.02
N THR A 33 3.97 10.15 3.80
CA THR A 33 5.41 10.06 3.51
C THR A 33 5.99 11.31 2.85
N ALA A 34 5.22 12.37 2.71
CA ALA A 34 5.64 13.58 2.00
C ALA A 34 6.93 14.17 2.58
N GLU A 35 7.03 14.29 3.91
CA GLU A 35 8.21 14.86 4.57
C GLU A 35 9.44 13.96 4.41
N ILE A 36 9.27 12.65 4.58
CA ILE A 36 10.35 11.69 4.40
C ILE A 36 10.82 11.69 2.95
N ASN A 37 9.89 11.74 2.00
CA ASN A 37 10.23 11.83 0.57
C ASN A 37 11.06 13.07 0.26
N ARG A 38 10.68 14.21 0.83
CA ARG A 38 11.41 15.45 0.66
C ARG A 38 12.85 15.33 1.16
N LEU A 39 13.03 14.76 2.35
CA LEU A 39 14.35 14.57 2.95
C LEU A 39 15.19 13.56 2.16
N ALA A 40 14.59 12.48 1.73
CA ALA A 40 15.26 11.44 0.94
C ALA A 40 15.65 11.96 -0.45
N GLU A 41 14.78 12.70 -1.11
CA GLU A 41 15.08 13.33 -2.40
C GLU A 41 16.26 14.29 -2.29
N LYS A 42 16.29 15.08 -1.23
CA LYS A 42 17.38 16.02 -0.98
C LYS A 42 18.71 15.29 -0.81
N GLU A 43 18.72 14.20 -0.05
CA GLU A 43 19.93 13.39 0.16
C GLU A 43 20.38 12.71 -1.14
N ILE A 44 19.47 12.17 -1.91
CA ILE A 44 19.76 11.55 -3.21
C ILE A 44 20.31 12.60 -4.18
N GLU A 45 19.73 13.79 -4.20
CA GLU A 45 20.19 14.89 -5.03
C GLU A 45 21.62 15.30 -4.70
N GLU A 46 21.94 15.42 -3.42
CA GLU A 46 23.31 15.73 -2.95
C GLU A 46 24.31 14.64 -3.37
N ILE A 47 23.93 13.37 -3.23
CA ILE A 47 24.74 12.24 -3.69
C ILE A 47 24.87 12.25 -5.21
N GLY A 48 23.79 12.52 -5.92
CA GLY A 48 23.76 12.58 -7.38
C GLY A 48 24.66 13.66 -7.94
N GLU A 49 24.68 14.84 -7.34
CA GLU A 49 25.57 15.94 -7.70
C GLU A 49 27.04 15.54 -7.49
N LYS A 50 27.34 14.89 -6.36
CA LYS A 50 28.70 14.47 -6.01
C LYS A 50 29.22 13.36 -6.93
N TYR A 51 28.40 12.43 -7.33
CA TYR A 51 28.79 11.24 -8.07
C TYR A 51 28.24 11.19 -9.51
N TYR A 52 27.56 12.25 -9.96
CA TYR A 52 26.95 12.33 -11.30
C TYR A 52 25.92 11.21 -11.57
N LEU A 53 25.20 10.80 -10.52
CA LEU A 53 24.18 9.75 -10.63
C LEU A 53 22.84 10.34 -11.12
N PRO A 54 22.07 9.57 -11.90
CA PRO A 54 20.75 10.03 -12.33
C PRO A 54 19.79 10.12 -11.14
N LYS A 55 18.88 11.09 -11.20
CA LYS A 55 17.83 11.27 -10.20
C LYS A 55 16.87 10.09 -10.24
N ARG A 56 16.58 9.51 -9.08
CA ARG A 56 15.62 8.41 -8.94
C ARG A 56 14.28 8.93 -8.45
N ASP A 57 13.21 8.35 -8.98
CA ASP A 57 11.86 8.61 -8.48
C ASP A 57 11.63 7.76 -7.22
N ILE A 58 11.34 8.42 -6.11
CA ILE A 58 11.08 7.77 -4.83
C ILE A 58 9.66 8.01 -4.32
N GLN A 59 8.79 8.53 -5.18
CA GLN A 59 7.39 8.73 -4.82
C GLN A 59 6.70 7.39 -4.52
N PRO A 60 5.75 7.38 -3.58
CA PRO A 60 4.97 6.16 -3.33
C PRO A 60 4.23 5.71 -4.58
N ALA A 61 4.12 4.40 -4.73
CA ALA A 61 3.40 3.79 -5.85
C ALA A 61 2.56 2.62 -5.34
N VAL A 62 1.41 2.43 -5.97
CA VAL A 62 0.53 1.28 -5.68
C VAL A 62 0.58 0.33 -6.85
N TYR A 63 0.99 -0.90 -6.58
CA TYR A 63 1.05 -1.99 -7.55
C TYR A 63 -0.12 -2.93 -7.37
N ILE A 64 -0.61 -3.48 -8.45
CA ILE A 64 -1.76 -4.38 -8.47
C ILE A 64 -1.31 -5.75 -8.93
N ARG A 65 -1.65 -6.77 -8.14
CA ARG A 65 -1.42 -8.16 -8.52
C ARG A 65 -2.69 -8.96 -8.34
N LEU A 66 -3.02 -9.76 -9.34
CA LEU A 66 -4.17 -10.65 -9.29
C LEU A 66 -3.73 -11.98 -8.67
N THR A 67 -4.49 -12.44 -7.68
CA THR A 67 -4.28 -13.74 -7.06
C THR A 67 -5.55 -14.57 -7.21
N ASP A 68 -5.50 -15.83 -6.82
CA ASP A 68 -6.66 -16.74 -6.96
C ASP A 68 -7.86 -16.26 -6.12
N ASN A 69 -7.60 -15.61 -4.99
CA ASN A 69 -8.66 -15.29 -4.03
C ASN A 69 -8.95 -13.79 -3.89
N TRP A 70 -8.01 -12.93 -4.28
CA TRP A 70 -8.16 -11.48 -4.11
C TRP A 70 -7.30 -10.69 -5.08
N ILE A 71 -7.58 -9.40 -5.14
CA ILE A 71 -6.72 -8.43 -5.80
C ILE A 71 -5.77 -7.90 -4.73
N LEU A 72 -4.48 -8.08 -4.92
CA LEU A 72 -3.49 -7.58 -3.99
C LEU A 72 -3.02 -6.19 -4.40
N LEU A 73 -3.26 -5.20 -3.54
CA LEU A 73 -2.79 -3.84 -3.72
C LEU A 73 -1.58 -3.65 -2.82
N SER A 74 -0.45 -3.32 -3.41
CA SER A 74 0.80 -3.15 -2.69
C SER A 74 1.27 -1.70 -2.78
N ALA A 75 1.24 -1.00 -1.65
CA ALA A 75 1.76 0.36 -1.56
C ALA A 75 3.23 0.31 -1.17
N ARG A 76 4.08 0.79 -2.07
CA ARG A 76 5.52 0.86 -1.85
C ARG A 76 5.91 2.31 -1.57
N TYR A 77 6.69 2.53 -0.54
CA TYR A 77 7.06 3.87 -0.08
C TYR A 77 8.42 3.86 0.61
N VAL A 78 9.02 5.02 0.69
CA VAL A 78 10.29 5.22 1.40
C VAL A 78 10.00 5.59 2.85
N THR A 79 10.75 5.03 3.77
CA THR A 79 10.67 5.37 5.18
C THR A 79 12.06 5.39 5.81
N ASN A 80 12.16 5.94 7.01
CA ASN A 80 13.37 5.86 7.80
C ASN A 80 13.45 4.46 8.42
N ALA A 81 14.61 3.81 8.29
CA ALA A 81 14.80 2.44 8.77
C ALA A 81 14.46 2.28 10.25
N ARG A 82 14.75 3.29 11.07
CA ARG A 82 14.46 3.24 12.52
C ARG A 82 12.99 3.37 12.85
N GLU A 83 12.21 3.99 11.95
CA GLU A 83 10.78 4.25 12.14
C GLU A 83 9.89 3.36 11.27
N ARG A 84 10.47 2.34 10.65
CA ARG A 84 9.76 1.44 9.74
C ARG A 84 8.47 0.87 10.33
N ARG A 85 8.56 0.33 11.54
CA ARG A 85 7.40 -0.28 12.22
C ARG A 85 6.31 0.74 12.53
N ILE A 86 6.70 1.92 12.99
CA ILE A 86 5.77 3.00 13.34
C ILE A 86 5.04 3.48 12.09
N MET A 87 5.77 3.72 11.01
CA MET A 87 5.18 4.17 9.75
C MET A 87 4.24 3.12 9.16
N HIS A 88 4.66 1.86 9.16
CA HIS A 88 3.84 0.76 8.65
C HIS A 88 2.53 0.63 9.43
N ALA A 89 2.58 0.69 10.74
CA ALA A 89 1.41 0.64 11.60
C ALA A 89 0.48 1.83 11.37
N ARG A 90 1.05 3.03 11.23
CA ARG A 90 0.28 4.25 10.97
C ARG A 90 -0.45 4.19 9.64
N LEU A 91 0.25 3.80 8.58
CA LEU A 91 -0.35 3.66 7.25
C LEU A 91 -1.43 2.58 7.25
N SER A 92 -1.16 1.44 7.90
CA SER A 92 -2.13 0.36 8.01
C SER A 92 -3.43 0.83 8.66
N ARG A 93 -3.31 1.56 9.76
CA ARG A 93 -4.48 2.10 10.48
C ARG A 93 -5.25 3.10 9.62
N LEU A 94 -4.56 4.05 9.00
CA LEU A 94 -5.22 5.07 8.17
C LEU A 94 -5.91 4.45 6.96
N ILE A 95 -5.28 3.48 6.33
CA ILE A 95 -5.87 2.74 5.20
C ILE A 95 -7.11 1.98 5.65
N LEU A 96 -7.00 1.25 6.76
CA LEU A 96 -8.13 0.48 7.30
C LEU A 96 -9.31 1.38 7.64
N GLU A 97 -9.07 2.49 8.35
CA GLU A 97 -10.11 3.45 8.70
C GLU A 97 -10.79 4.04 7.45
N ALA A 98 -10.01 4.39 6.44
CA ALA A 98 -10.54 4.94 5.20
C ALA A 98 -11.37 3.91 4.43
N ILE A 99 -10.92 2.67 4.36
CA ILE A 99 -11.64 1.59 3.68
C ILE A 99 -12.95 1.25 4.39
N GLU A 100 -12.96 1.26 5.72
CA GLU A 100 -14.17 0.98 6.50
C GLU A 100 -15.30 1.98 6.23
N LYS A 101 -14.97 3.19 5.78
CA LYS A 101 -15.97 4.21 5.42
C LYS A 101 -16.54 4.02 4.01
N GLU A 102 -15.93 3.15 3.21
CA GLU A 102 -16.35 2.91 1.83
C GLU A 102 -17.24 1.67 1.75
N GLU A 103 -18.43 1.81 1.22
CA GLU A 103 -19.35 0.69 1.06
C GLU A 103 -18.92 -0.29 -0.03
N GLY A 104 -18.21 0.20 -1.02
CA GLY A 104 -17.82 -0.60 -2.19
C GLY A 104 -16.48 -1.32 -2.07
N ILE A 105 -15.82 -1.28 -0.91
CA ILE A 105 -14.50 -1.89 -0.72
C ILE A 105 -14.55 -2.85 0.47
N GLU A 106 -14.15 -4.09 0.21
CA GLU A 106 -14.09 -5.13 1.24
C GLU A 106 -12.68 -5.75 1.24
N ILE A 107 -12.06 -5.77 2.42
CA ILE A 107 -10.78 -6.46 2.60
C ILE A 107 -11.03 -7.96 2.57
N SER A 108 -10.28 -8.66 1.72
CA SER A 108 -10.37 -10.11 1.62
C SER A 108 -9.55 -10.77 2.71
N SER A 109 -10.07 -11.85 3.24
CA SER A 109 -9.34 -12.69 4.19
C SER A 109 -8.84 -13.96 3.52
N SER A 110 -7.81 -14.57 4.10
CA SER A 110 -7.32 -15.86 3.65
C SER A 110 -8.26 -17.03 4.00
N THR A 111 -9.38 -16.72 4.68
CA THR A 111 -10.38 -17.71 5.05
C THR A 111 -11.14 -18.15 3.81
N MET A 112 -11.13 -19.46 3.53
CA MET A 112 -11.91 -20.01 2.43
C MET A 112 -13.40 -19.91 2.74
N GLU A 113 -14.14 -19.25 1.83
CA GLU A 113 -15.60 -19.29 1.86
C GLU A 113 -16.05 -20.59 1.23
N VAL A 114 -16.55 -21.51 2.03
CA VAL A 114 -17.09 -22.77 1.54
C VAL A 114 -18.59 -22.63 1.40
N SER A 115 -19.04 -22.48 0.15
CA SER A 115 -20.48 -22.56 -0.12
C SER A 115 -20.86 -24.02 -0.27
N VAL A 116 -21.54 -24.57 0.74
CA VAL A 116 -22.11 -25.90 0.65
C VAL A 116 -23.51 -25.77 0.03
N ILE A 117 -23.62 -26.15 -1.23
CA ILE A 117 -24.94 -26.33 -1.85
C ILE A 117 -25.50 -27.64 -1.34
N GLN A 118 -26.37 -27.56 -0.33
CA GLN A 118 -27.12 -28.75 0.07
C GLN A 118 -28.16 -29.03 -1.01
N LYS A 119 -27.97 -30.15 -1.75
CA LYS A 119 -29.06 -30.74 -2.50
C LYS A 119 -30.07 -31.23 -1.49
N GLN A 120 -31.24 -30.57 -1.46
CA GLN A 120 -32.36 -31.15 -0.73
C GLN A 120 -32.65 -32.49 -1.37
N ALA A 121 -32.52 -33.54 -0.56
CA ALA A 121 -33.07 -34.84 -0.95
C ALA A 121 -34.56 -34.68 -1.15
N ALA A 122 -35.01 -34.95 -2.37
CA ALA A 122 -36.40 -34.99 -2.69
C ALA A 122 -37.08 -36.10 -1.87
#